data_5ce8c1698c440118ce14fc5b698c5c18
#
_entry.id   5ce8c1698c440118ce14fc5b698c5c18
#
_cell.length_a   1.000
_cell.length_b   1.000
_cell.length_c   1.000
_cell.angle_alpha   90.00
_cell.angle_beta   90.00
_cell.angle_gamma   90.00
#
_symmetry.space_group_name_H-M   'P 1'
#
loop_
_entity.id
_entity.type
_entity.pdbx_description
1 polymer ?
#
loop_
_entity_poly.entity_id
_entity_poly.type
_entity_poly.pdbx_seq_one_letter_code
_entity_poly.pdbx_strand_id
1 'polypeptide(L)'
;FVNEIEDLSNYTKPVALTFDDCFVYFYNNAYPLLKKYNQKASIYIICNYVNGPNYLTTDQIKEMVDSGLVSVQTHTLSHRELTSLSLEEMEKELVESKKYLDSTYNINVDTICYPIGKYNDTIVNKAKEIYKYGLAMTGGVYNSKKHEFMQIGVWLLISLQIIWNSQMLK
;
A
#
# COMPACT_ATOMS: atom_id res chain seq x y z
N PHE A 1 -1.41 9.68 -5.46
CA PHE A 1 -0.86 9.66 -4.10
C PHE A 1 0.65 9.41 -4.15
N VAL A 2 1.12 8.39 -4.87
CA VAL A 2 2.54 8.06 -4.96
C VAL A 2 3.32 9.13 -5.76
N ASN A 3 2.71 9.75 -6.75
CA ASN A 3 3.29 10.89 -7.46
C ASN A 3 3.51 12.11 -6.54
N GLU A 4 2.77 12.21 -5.45
CA GLU A 4 2.94 13.27 -4.44
C GLU A 4 4.10 12.99 -3.47
N ILE A 5 4.58 11.73 -3.37
CA ILE A 5 5.77 11.40 -2.57
C ILE A 5 7.05 11.92 -3.25
N GLU A 6 7.05 12.09 -4.56
CA GLU A 6 8.22 12.59 -5.31
C GLU A 6 8.51 14.07 -5.04
N ASP A 7 7.49 14.87 -4.72
CA ASP A 7 7.65 16.27 -4.34
C ASP A 7 7.06 16.57 -2.95
N LEU A 8 7.81 16.22 -1.93
CA LEU A 8 7.49 16.54 -0.54
C LEU A 8 8.00 17.92 -0.10
N SER A 9 8.64 18.68 -1.01
CA SER A 9 9.25 19.98 -0.71
C SER A 9 8.26 21.03 -0.20
N ASN A 10 7.00 20.90 -0.58
CA ASN A 10 5.92 21.81 -0.18
C ASN A 10 5.33 21.49 1.21
N TYR A 11 5.79 20.42 1.88
CA TYR A 11 5.26 19.97 3.17
C TYR A 11 6.31 20.09 4.27
N THR A 12 5.97 20.70 5.38
CA THR A 12 6.87 20.84 6.54
C THR A 12 7.04 19.50 7.28
N LYS A 13 5.99 18.68 7.33
CA LYS A 13 5.97 17.36 7.98
C LYS A 13 5.03 16.43 7.20
N PRO A 14 5.47 15.89 6.06
CA PRO A 14 4.64 15.02 5.26
C PRO A 14 4.33 13.71 6.00
N VAL A 15 3.07 13.27 5.93
CA VAL A 15 2.59 12.00 6.48
C VAL A 15 1.82 11.28 5.38
N ALA A 16 2.17 10.02 5.14
CA ALA A 16 1.41 9.11 4.29
C ALA A 16 0.61 8.12 5.15
N LEU A 17 -0.68 7.98 4.87
CA LEU A 17 -1.53 6.98 5.51
C LEU A 17 -1.52 5.72 4.65
N THR A 18 -1.08 4.60 5.21
CA THR A 18 -1.01 3.31 4.52
C THR A 18 -1.70 2.22 5.34
N PHE A 19 -2.37 1.29 4.66
CA PHE A 19 -3.10 0.20 5.29
C PHE A 19 -2.89 -1.08 4.49
N ASP A 20 -2.49 -2.13 5.19
CA ASP A 20 -2.22 -3.43 4.58
C ASP A 20 -3.43 -4.39 4.73
N ASP A 21 -3.36 -5.55 4.06
CA ASP A 21 -4.24 -6.72 4.18
C ASP A 21 -5.67 -6.58 3.63
N CYS A 22 -6.15 -5.38 3.33
CA CYS A 22 -7.50 -5.13 2.80
C CYS A 22 -8.68 -5.62 3.67
N PHE A 23 -8.59 -5.54 4.99
CA PHE A 23 -9.69 -5.86 5.87
C PHE A 23 -10.87 -4.88 5.71
N VAL A 24 -12.10 -5.41 5.80
CA VAL A 24 -13.34 -4.61 5.75
C VAL A 24 -13.40 -3.50 6.82
N TYR A 25 -12.65 -3.61 7.90
CA TYR A 25 -12.52 -2.57 8.91
C TYR A 25 -12.01 -1.24 8.35
N PHE A 26 -11.18 -1.27 7.33
CA PHE A 26 -10.76 -0.05 6.64
C PHE A 26 -11.96 0.71 6.07
N TYR A 27 -12.81 0.02 5.32
CA TYR A 27 -14.00 0.61 4.71
C TYR A 27 -15.01 1.11 5.74
N ASN A 28 -15.22 0.34 6.82
CA ASN A 28 -16.23 0.66 7.83
C ASN A 28 -15.79 1.79 8.78
N ASN A 29 -14.49 1.96 9.04
CA ASN A 29 -14.01 2.86 10.09
C ASN A 29 -13.08 3.95 9.56
N ALA A 30 -12.09 3.63 8.72
CA ALA A 30 -11.12 4.60 8.24
C ALA A 30 -11.66 5.42 7.05
N TYR A 31 -12.27 4.77 6.07
CA TYR A 31 -12.75 5.44 4.88
C TYR A 31 -13.80 6.55 5.14
N PRO A 32 -14.78 6.40 6.06
CA PRO A 32 -15.66 7.50 6.43
C PRO A 32 -14.92 8.72 7.00
N LEU A 33 -13.82 8.50 7.73
CA LEU A 33 -13.00 9.58 8.25
C LEU A 33 -12.19 10.26 7.13
N LEU A 34 -11.65 9.48 6.18
CA LEU A 34 -11.00 10.04 4.99
C LEU A 34 -11.96 10.95 4.22
N LYS A 35 -13.20 10.50 4.00
CA LYS A 35 -14.25 11.33 3.36
C LYS A 35 -14.54 12.60 4.16
N LYS A 36 -14.73 12.46 5.48
CA LYS A 36 -15.08 13.59 6.38
C LYS A 36 -14.00 14.67 6.38
N TYR A 37 -12.74 14.27 6.38
CA TYR A 37 -11.61 15.21 6.51
C TYR A 37 -10.89 15.47 5.18
N ASN A 38 -11.41 14.97 4.07
CA ASN A 38 -10.80 15.05 2.74
C ASN A 38 -9.33 14.63 2.75
N GLN A 39 -9.03 13.51 3.44
CA GLN A 39 -7.69 12.95 3.54
C GLN A 39 -7.52 11.81 2.54
N LYS A 40 -6.30 11.62 2.06
CA LYS A 40 -5.95 10.51 1.16
C LYS A 40 -5.22 9.39 1.91
N ALA A 41 -5.38 8.16 1.42
CA ALA A 41 -4.67 6.99 1.92
C ALA A 41 -4.32 6.04 0.80
N SER A 42 -3.34 5.16 1.04
CA SER A 42 -3.05 4.01 0.19
C SER A 42 -3.42 2.73 0.91
N ILE A 43 -4.05 1.80 0.20
CA ILE A 43 -4.33 0.45 0.71
C ILE A 43 -3.59 -0.58 -0.15
N TYR A 44 -3.04 -1.61 0.51
CA TYR A 44 -2.30 -2.69 -0.14
C TYR A 44 -3.13 -3.96 -0.09
N ILE A 45 -3.61 -4.38 -1.27
CA ILE A 45 -4.60 -5.45 -1.43
C ILE A 45 -3.92 -6.81 -1.59
N ILE A 46 -4.35 -7.80 -0.79
CA ILE A 46 -4.08 -9.21 -1.05
C ILE A 46 -5.16 -9.70 -2.02
N CYS A 47 -4.79 -9.93 -3.28
CA CYS A 47 -5.78 -10.13 -4.35
C CYS A 47 -6.72 -11.31 -4.09
N ASN A 48 -6.20 -12.45 -3.60
CA ASN A 48 -6.99 -13.66 -3.35
C ASN A 48 -7.95 -13.53 -2.16
N TYR A 49 -7.84 -12.48 -1.36
CA TYR A 49 -8.69 -12.27 -0.18
C TYR A 49 -9.88 -11.36 -0.48
N VAL A 50 -9.88 -10.68 -1.62
CA VAL A 50 -11.01 -9.84 -2.05
C VAL A 50 -12.28 -10.69 -2.13
N ASN A 51 -13.38 -10.15 -1.60
CA ASN A 51 -14.67 -10.81 -1.41
C ASN A 51 -14.66 -11.97 -0.39
N GLY A 52 -13.56 -12.19 0.31
CA GLY A 52 -13.50 -13.16 1.41
C GLY A 52 -14.17 -12.66 2.69
N PRO A 53 -14.42 -13.54 3.67
CA PRO A 53 -14.96 -13.15 4.97
C PRO A 53 -14.05 -12.13 5.67
N ASN A 54 -14.62 -11.01 6.12
CA ASN A 54 -13.93 -9.89 6.77
C ASN A 54 -12.97 -9.07 5.88
N TYR A 55 -12.92 -9.34 4.58
CA TYR A 55 -12.14 -8.56 3.62
C TYR A 55 -13.02 -7.64 2.79
N LEU A 56 -12.39 -6.69 2.11
CA LEU A 56 -13.07 -5.76 1.21
C LEU A 56 -13.71 -6.50 0.02
N THR A 57 -14.89 -6.05 -0.37
CA THR A 57 -15.52 -6.51 -1.60
C THR A 57 -15.02 -5.72 -2.80
N THR A 58 -15.19 -6.29 -3.99
CA THR A 58 -14.88 -5.62 -5.25
C THR A 58 -15.60 -4.27 -5.37
N ASP A 59 -16.86 -4.20 -4.97
CA ASP A 59 -17.66 -2.97 -5.07
C ASP A 59 -17.17 -1.90 -4.07
N GLN A 60 -16.79 -2.29 -2.85
CA GLN A 60 -16.19 -1.38 -1.89
C GLN A 60 -14.87 -0.80 -2.38
N ILE A 61 -14.03 -1.63 -2.99
CA ILE A 61 -12.75 -1.18 -3.56
C ILE A 61 -13.02 -0.21 -4.72
N LYS A 62 -13.98 -0.51 -5.62
CA LYS A 62 -14.36 0.40 -6.71
C LYS A 62 -14.85 1.75 -6.18
N GLU A 63 -15.75 1.76 -5.20
CA GLU A 63 -16.23 3.02 -4.58
C GLU A 63 -15.06 3.85 -4.06
N MET A 64 -14.09 3.21 -3.41
CA MET A 64 -12.93 3.91 -2.85
C MET A 64 -12.01 4.48 -3.93
N VAL A 65 -11.78 3.73 -5.01
CA VAL A 65 -11.01 4.21 -6.19
C VAL A 65 -11.72 5.40 -6.83
N ASP A 66 -13.02 5.28 -7.10
CA ASP A 66 -13.82 6.32 -7.76
C ASP A 66 -13.90 7.61 -6.93
N SER A 67 -13.78 7.51 -5.61
CA SER A 67 -13.74 8.68 -4.73
C SER A 67 -12.49 9.56 -4.91
N GLY A 68 -11.41 9.02 -5.48
CA GLY A 68 -10.12 9.69 -5.57
C GLY A 68 -9.38 9.89 -4.24
N LEU A 69 -9.91 9.34 -3.13
CA LEU A 69 -9.31 9.45 -1.80
C LEU A 69 -8.42 8.25 -1.45
N VAL A 70 -8.62 7.10 -2.13
CA VAL A 70 -7.89 5.86 -1.81
C VAL A 70 -7.12 5.39 -3.03
N SER A 71 -5.81 5.32 -2.89
CA SER A 71 -4.92 4.66 -3.86
C SER A 71 -4.85 3.18 -3.56
N VAL A 72 -5.25 2.35 -4.51
CA VAL A 72 -5.18 0.89 -4.41
C VAL A 72 -3.87 0.40 -4.99
N GLN A 73 -3.13 -0.35 -4.19
CA GLN A 73 -1.81 -0.89 -4.49
C GLN A 73 -1.76 -2.39 -4.11
N THR A 74 -0.67 -3.09 -4.39
CA THR A 74 -0.63 -4.54 -4.16
C THR A 74 0.10 -4.95 -2.89
N HIS A 75 -0.47 -5.98 -2.22
CA HIS A 75 0.16 -6.77 -1.16
C HIS A 75 0.36 -8.23 -1.61
N THR A 76 0.69 -8.40 -2.88
CA THR A 76 0.83 -9.66 -3.62
C THR A 76 -0.50 -10.38 -3.90
N LEU A 77 -0.40 -11.53 -4.54
CA LEU A 77 -1.57 -12.32 -4.91
C LEU A 77 -2.16 -13.04 -3.68
N SER A 78 -1.33 -13.65 -2.84
CA SER A 78 -1.75 -14.55 -1.77
C SER A 78 -1.09 -14.32 -0.41
N HIS A 79 -0.32 -13.24 -0.24
CA HIS A 79 0.37 -12.88 1.00
C HIS A 79 1.40 -13.93 1.48
N ARG A 80 1.96 -14.73 0.58
CA ARG A 80 3.01 -15.68 0.94
C ARG A 80 4.33 -14.96 1.20
N GLU A 81 5.15 -15.48 2.10
CA GLU A 81 6.52 -15.01 2.31
C GLU A 81 7.35 -15.21 1.04
N LEU A 82 7.62 -14.13 0.28
CA LEU A 82 8.27 -14.20 -1.03
C LEU A 82 9.67 -14.83 -0.99
N THR A 83 10.40 -14.68 0.15
CA THR A 83 11.73 -15.25 0.32
C THR A 83 11.75 -16.79 0.42
N SER A 84 10.59 -17.40 0.67
CA SER A 84 10.45 -18.87 0.77
C SER A 84 9.97 -19.53 -0.53
N LEU A 85 9.68 -18.74 -1.57
CA LEU A 85 9.13 -19.20 -2.84
C LEU A 85 10.22 -19.56 -3.85
N SER A 86 9.89 -20.45 -4.79
CA SER A 86 10.67 -20.59 -6.01
C SER A 86 10.62 -19.28 -6.83
N LEU A 87 11.56 -19.10 -7.73
CA LEU A 87 11.60 -17.90 -8.59
C LEU A 87 10.30 -17.76 -9.40
N GLU A 88 9.79 -18.84 -9.96
CA GLU A 88 8.55 -18.86 -10.74
C GLU A 88 7.33 -18.47 -9.90
N GLU A 89 7.20 -19.03 -8.69
CA GLU A 89 6.10 -18.70 -7.78
C GLU A 89 6.18 -17.23 -7.33
N MET A 90 7.38 -16.75 -7.02
CA MET A 90 7.60 -15.35 -6.63
C MET A 90 7.24 -14.40 -7.77
N GLU A 91 7.67 -14.67 -9.01
CA GLU A 91 7.29 -13.89 -10.18
C GLU A 91 5.77 -13.87 -10.38
N LYS A 92 5.11 -15.01 -10.20
CA LYS A 92 3.66 -15.12 -10.29
C LYS A 92 2.96 -14.24 -9.24
N GLU A 93 3.42 -14.26 -7.99
CA GLU A 93 2.88 -13.39 -6.92
C GLU A 93 2.97 -11.91 -7.30
N LEU A 94 4.08 -11.48 -7.91
CA LEU A 94 4.30 -10.10 -8.31
C LEU A 94 3.47 -9.72 -9.56
N VAL A 95 3.58 -10.49 -10.63
CA VAL A 95 2.99 -10.13 -11.93
C VAL A 95 1.45 -10.23 -11.90
N GLU A 96 0.92 -11.36 -11.41
CA GLU A 96 -0.52 -11.60 -11.45
C GLU A 96 -1.29 -10.69 -10.49
N SER A 97 -0.69 -10.28 -9.35
CA SER A 97 -1.35 -9.32 -8.45
C SER A 97 -1.54 -7.95 -9.11
N LYS A 98 -0.50 -7.43 -9.78
CA LYS A 98 -0.61 -6.18 -10.54
C LYS A 98 -1.66 -6.29 -11.63
N LYS A 99 -1.57 -7.33 -12.46
CA LYS A 99 -2.49 -7.56 -13.58
C LYS A 99 -3.95 -7.66 -13.11
N TYR A 100 -4.20 -8.37 -12.00
CA TYR A 100 -5.53 -8.49 -11.42
C TYR A 100 -6.09 -7.13 -11.01
N LEU A 101 -5.34 -6.35 -10.24
CA LEU A 101 -5.79 -5.04 -9.75
C LEU A 101 -5.96 -4.03 -10.90
N ASP A 102 -5.00 -3.94 -11.81
CA ASP A 102 -5.07 -3.04 -12.96
C ASP A 102 -6.31 -3.31 -13.80
N SER A 103 -6.56 -4.59 -14.14
CA SER A 103 -7.69 -4.96 -15.00
C SER A 103 -9.04 -4.87 -14.30
N THR A 104 -9.12 -5.20 -13.00
CA THR A 104 -10.39 -5.24 -12.26
C THR A 104 -10.89 -3.84 -11.92
N TYR A 105 -9.97 -2.92 -11.61
CA TYR A 105 -10.31 -1.58 -11.12
C TYR A 105 -9.96 -0.46 -12.11
N ASN A 106 -9.41 -0.79 -13.28
CA ASN A 106 -8.96 0.18 -14.31
C ASN A 106 -8.00 1.23 -13.72
N ILE A 107 -7.00 0.76 -12.98
CA ILE A 107 -5.96 1.57 -12.33
C ILE A 107 -4.58 1.18 -12.83
N ASN A 108 -3.56 1.91 -12.42
CA ASN A 108 -2.17 1.53 -12.62
C ASN A 108 -1.50 1.33 -11.25
N VAL A 109 -1.33 0.08 -10.85
CA VAL A 109 -0.61 -0.30 -9.65
C VAL A 109 0.88 -0.13 -9.88
N ASP A 110 1.51 0.76 -9.15
CA ASP A 110 2.93 1.07 -9.27
C ASP A 110 3.74 0.79 -8.00
N THR A 111 3.07 0.33 -6.95
CA THR A 111 3.66 0.09 -5.65
C THR A 111 3.34 -1.30 -5.12
N ILE A 112 4.35 -2.00 -4.62
CA ILE A 112 4.19 -3.24 -3.86
C ILE A 112 4.52 -3.02 -2.38
N CYS A 113 3.70 -3.55 -1.46
CA CYS A 113 4.07 -3.77 -0.08
C CYS A 113 4.47 -5.26 0.10
N TYR A 114 5.69 -5.50 0.58
CA TYR A 114 6.20 -6.87 0.74
C TYR A 114 5.52 -7.57 1.92
N PRO A 115 4.91 -8.76 1.71
CA PRO A 115 4.32 -9.53 2.79
C PRO A 115 5.29 -9.76 3.94
N ILE A 116 4.81 -9.60 5.19
CA ILE A 116 5.60 -9.80 6.41
C ILE A 116 6.85 -8.89 6.48
N GLY A 117 6.97 -7.93 5.57
CA GLY A 117 8.15 -7.07 5.43
C GLY A 117 9.42 -7.77 4.96
N LYS A 118 9.34 -9.03 4.48
CA LYS A 118 10.50 -9.82 4.06
C LYS A 118 10.77 -9.71 2.56
N TYR A 119 12.01 -9.43 2.23
CA TYR A 119 12.52 -9.35 0.86
C TYR A 119 14.02 -9.68 0.81
N ASN A 120 14.56 -9.90 -0.37
CA ASN A 120 15.97 -10.03 -0.67
C ASN A 120 16.29 -9.37 -2.02
N ASP A 121 17.55 -9.33 -2.40
CA ASP A 121 17.98 -8.66 -3.63
C ASP A 121 17.33 -9.25 -4.90
N THR A 122 17.09 -10.56 -4.94
CA THR A 122 16.42 -11.20 -6.06
C THR A 122 14.99 -10.69 -6.22
N ILE A 123 14.24 -10.61 -5.11
CA ILE A 123 12.87 -10.10 -5.09
C ILE A 123 12.84 -8.62 -5.47
N VAL A 124 13.75 -7.82 -4.89
CA VAL A 124 13.85 -6.38 -5.19
C VAL A 124 14.16 -6.14 -6.66
N ASN A 125 15.11 -6.89 -7.24
CA ASN A 125 15.47 -6.74 -8.65
C ASN A 125 14.29 -7.12 -9.57
N LYS A 126 13.54 -8.17 -9.23
CA LYS A 126 12.36 -8.53 -10.00
C LYS A 126 11.22 -7.52 -9.82
N ALA A 127 10.99 -7.04 -8.61
CA ALA A 127 9.96 -6.03 -8.34
C ALA A 127 10.23 -4.71 -9.09
N LYS A 128 11.49 -4.30 -9.23
CA LYS A 128 11.89 -3.09 -10.00
C LYS A 128 11.51 -3.15 -11.48
N GLU A 129 11.39 -4.33 -12.06
CA GLU A 129 10.96 -4.50 -13.46
C GLU A 129 9.45 -4.25 -13.63
N ILE A 130 8.68 -4.34 -12.52
CA ILE A 130 7.21 -4.37 -12.53
C ILE A 130 6.62 -3.13 -11.85
N TYR A 131 7.25 -2.68 -10.77
CA TYR A 131 6.76 -1.61 -9.90
C TYR A 131 7.77 -0.46 -9.81
N LYS A 132 7.24 0.72 -9.54
CA LYS A 132 8.05 1.93 -9.29
C LYS A 132 8.54 1.99 -7.84
N TYR A 133 7.78 1.44 -6.90
CA TYR A 133 8.07 1.49 -5.47
C TYR A 133 7.85 0.15 -4.77
N GLY A 134 8.65 -0.11 -3.73
CA GLY A 134 8.50 -1.24 -2.82
C GLY A 134 8.49 -0.77 -1.36
N LEU A 135 7.49 -1.19 -0.59
CA LEU A 135 7.34 -0.88 0.82
C LEU A 135 7.61 -2.12 1.67
N ALA A 136 8.29 -1.91 2.80
CA ALA A 136 8.57 -2.97 3.77
C ALA A 136 8.42 -2.46 5.21
N MET A 137 8.05 -3.35 6.13
CA MET A 137 7.93 -3.06 7.57
C MET A 137 9.29 -3.07 8.28
N THR A 138 10.32 -2.49 7.70
CA THR A 138 11.67 -2.55 8.28
C THR A 138 11.95 -1.48 9.33
N GLY A 139 11.02 -0.54 9.54
CA GLY A 139 11.23 0.63 10.37
C GLY A 139 12.38 1.52 9.87
N GLY A 140 12.25 2.81 9.97
CA GLY A 140 13.33 3.72 9.58
C GLY A 140 12.81 5.01 8.98
N VAL A 141 13.70 5.98 8.85
CA VAL A 141 13.41 7.25 8.18
C VAL A 141 13.77 7.10 6.71
N TYR A 142 12.82 7.36 5.84
CA TYR A 142 13.05 7.43 4.41
C TYR A 142 14.10 8.50 4.09
N ASN A 143 15.07 8.16 3.27
CA ASN A 143 16.07 9.08 2.77
C ASN A 143 16.21 8.92 1.25
N SER A 144 15.69 9.88 0.50
CA SER A 144 15.68 9.88 -0.97
C SER A 144 17.06 9.77 -1.61
N LYS A 145 18.13 10.15 -0.89
CA LYS A 145 19.52 10.07 -1.39
C LYS A 145 20.14 8.67 -1.24
N LYS A 146 19.52 7.78 -0.44
CA LYS A 146 20.06 6.44 -0.15
C LYS A 146 19.28 5.30 -0.80
N HIS A 147 18.08 5.55 -1.29
CA HIS A 147 17.17 4.52 -1.78
C HIS A 147 16.77 4.82 -3.22
N GLU A 148 17.45 4.20 -4.18
CA GLU A 148 17.13 4.30 -5.62
C GLU A 148 15.82 3.62 -5.97
N PHE A 149 15.47 2.55 -5.26
CA PHE A 149 14.15 1.90 -5.26
C PHE A 149 13.61 2.06 -3.85
N MET A 150 12.47 2.73 -3.72
CA MET A 150 11.99 3.22 -2.44
C MET A 150 11.62 2.06 -1.51
N GLN A 151 12.54 1.66 -0.65
CA GLN A 151 12.24 0.83 0.52
C GLN A 151 11.74 1.76 1.61
N ILE A 152 10.47 2.10 1.57
CA ILE A 152 9.84 2.91 2.62
C ILE A 152 9.59 1.99 3.80
N GLY A 153 10.23 2.28 4.93
CA GLY A 153 9.87 1.64 6.20
C GLY A 153 8.47 2.10 6.61
N VAL A 154 7.53 1.18 6.62
CA VAL A 154 6.19 1.43 7.13
C VAL A 154 6.15 1.06 8.60
N TRP A 155 5.78 2.00 9.46
CA TRP A 155 5.44 1.69 10.85
C TRP A 155 4.02 1.13 10.88
N LEU A 156 3.88 -0.15 11.23
CA LEU A 156 2.58 -0.73 11.52
C LEU A 156 2.03 -0.07 12.79
N LEU A 157 1.19 0.93 12.65
CA LEU A 157 0.36 1.43 13.73
C LEU A 157 -0.76 0.42 14.01
N ILE A 158 -0.43 -0.64 14.77
CA ILE A 158 -1.41 -1.59 15.33
C ILE A 158 -2.24 -0.94 16.45
N SER A 159 -2.06 0.30 16.74
CA SER A 159 -3.00 1.05 17.57
C SER A 159 -3.41 2.31 16.83
N LEU A 160 -4.72 2.46 16.67
CA LEU A 160 -5.40 3.72 16.35
C LEU A 160 -5.08 4.77 17.44
N GLN A 161 -3.84 5.16 17.52
CA GLN A 161 -3.46 6.37 18.20
C GLN A 161 -3.28 7.41 17.10
N ILE A 162 -4.41 7.96 16.66
CA ILE A 162 -4.43 9.22 15.93
C ILE A 162 -3.66 10.19 16.82
N ILE A 163 -2.43 10.49 16.44
CA ILE A 163 -1.70 11.61 17.01
C ILE A 163 -2.42 12.86 16.47
N TRP A 164 -3.45 13.25 17.17
CA TRP A 164 -4.07 14.57 17.03
C TRP A 164 -3.02 15.60 17.39
N ASN A 165 -2.47 16.23 16.39
CA ASN A 165 -1.63 17.40 16.63
C ASN A 165 -2.56 18.51 17.10
N SER A 166 -2.41 18.93 18.38
CA SER A 166 -3.19 19.93 19.10
C SER A 166 -3.10 21.37 18.51
N GLN A 167 -2.67 21.52 17.26
CA GLN A 167 -2.59 22.82 16.56
C GLN A 167 -3.75 23.09 15.59
N MET A 168 -4.77 22.24 15.53
CA MET A 168 -5.97 22.52 14.72
C MET A 168 -7.14 23.06 15.54
N LEU A 169 -6.88 23.57 16.75
CA LEU A 169 -7.83 24.33 17.56
C LEU A 169 -7.24 25.71 17.86
N LYS A 170 -7.10 26.53 16.82
CA LYS A 170 -7.12 28.01 16.95
C LYS A 170 -7.74 28.62 15.72
#